data_495000ec794d49e22ccb1c319389b85d
#
_entry.id   495000ec794d49e22ccb1c319389b85d
#
_cell.length_a   1.000
_cell.length_b   1.000
_cell.length_c   1.000
_cell.angle_alpha   90.00
_cell.angle_beta   90.00
_cell.angle_gamma   90.00
#
_symmetry.space_group_name_H-M   'P 1'
#
loop_
_entity.id
_entity.type
_entity.pdbx_description
1 polymer ?
#
loop_
_entity_poly.entity_id
_entity_poly.type
_entity_poly.pdbx_seq_one_letter_code
_entity_poly.pdbx_strand_id
1 'polypeptide(L)'
;MFSIIIPTFNNLEYLKICIGSIKKNSEFEHEIIPHINEGTDGTEDYLISKNIKYTITKYNSGICEGMNKAAKKATTDYILYAHDDFYFCPGWDTELKKEVDKIGHNDFYLSGTMIGTTGIDTLDCGTNINNFNEKKLLDNYQKLNFYDFQGSTWAPHLIHKDIWNRVGGFSEEFYPGTGSDPDLNMKLWKTNVRIFKGLAKCLVFHFGSVVTRRNNDDIKIKTESGNKGNKIFLLKWGITIKFFKKFYLRSDIPYVSELTEPKKAMNYLFSLILCKINYLYVKYIYNFK
;
A
#
# COMPACT_ATOMS: atom_id res chain seq x y z
N MET A 1 7.42 17.49 -4.48
CA MET A 1 8.22 16.40 -5.07
C MET A 1 7.35 15.20 -5.43
N PHE A 2 6.55 14.63 -4.52
CA PHE A 2 5.62 13.51 -4.75
C PHE A 2 4.18 13.98 -4.57
N SER A 3 3.24 13.39 -5.33
CA SER A 3 1.80 13.50 -5.07
C SER A 3 1.38 12.35 -4.16
N ILE A 4 1.10 12.67 -2.90
CA ILE A 4 0.75 11.68 -1.87
C ILE A 4 -0.77 11.51 -1.85
N ILE A 5 -1.25 10.36 -2.28
CA ILE A 5 -2.67 10.02 -2.32
C ILE A 5 -3.03 9.18 -1.09
N ILE A 6 -4.09 9.57 -0.38
CA ILE A 6 -4.45 8.99 0.93
C ILE A 6 -5.96 8.70 0.96
N PRO A 7 -6.40 7.43 1.03
CA PRO A 7 -7.82 7.13 1.27
C PRO A 7 -8.17 7.40 2.73
N THR A 8 -9.33 8.01 2.98
CA THR A 8 -9.85 8.16 4.34
C THR A 8 -11.35 7.88 4.37
N PHE A 9 -11.81 7.23 5.44
CA PHE A 9 -13.22 6.92 5.70
C PHE A 9 -13.54 7.20 7.15
N ASN A 10 -14.10 8.41 7.42
CA ASN A 10 -14.46 8.86 8.75
C ASN A 10 -13.33 8.64 9.78
N ASN A 11 -12.12 9.13 9.45
CA ASN A 11 -10.90 8.89 10.23
C ASN A 11 -10.07 10.18 10.42
N LEU A 12 -10.77 11.31 10.61
CA LEU A 12 -10.19 12.66 10.64
C LEU A 12 -8.98 12.79 11.55
N GLU A 13 -9.05 12.27 12.78
CA GLU A 13 -7.98 12.47 13.76
C GLU A 13 -6.67 11.76 13.35
N TYR A 14 -6.76 10.58 12.75
CA TYR A 14 -5.58 9.90 12.19
C TYR A 14 -5.07 10.60 10.93
N LEU A 15 -5.97 11.03 10.06
CA LEU A 15 -5.59 11.82 8.88
C LEU A 15 -4.83 13.10 9.25
N LYS A 16 -5.24 13.80 10.33
CA LYS A 16 -4.52 14.97 10.86
C LYS A 16 -3.10 14.61 11.27
N ILE A 17 -2.89 13.48 11.95
CA ILE A 17 -1.57 13.00 12.35
C ILE A 17 -0.76 12.63 11.11
N CYS A 18 -1.34 11.92 10.16
CA CYS A 18 -0.67 11.54 8.92
C CYS A 18 -0.18 12.77 8.15
N ILE A 19 -1.08 13.72 7.85
CA ILE A 19 -0.74 14.96 7.16
C ILE A 19 0.26 15.81 7.97
N GLY A 20 0.08 15.88 9.27
CA GLY A 20 0.97 16.59 10.19
C GLY A 20 2.39 16.02 10.15
N SER A 21 2.53 14.70 10.19
CA SER A 21 3.83 14.02 10.14
C SER A 21 4.52 14.19 8.79
N ILE A 22 3.77 14.12 7.68
CA ILE A 22 4.31 14.42 6.34
C ILE A 22 4.88 15.83 6.32
N LYS A 23 4.10 16.85 6.73
CA LYS A 23 4.55 18.24 6.71
C LYS A 23 5.72 18.53 7.65
N LYS A 24 5.78 17.84 8.80
CA LYS A 24 6.81 18.03 9.84
C LYS A 24 8.12 17.34 9.50
N ASN A 25 8.05 16.14 8.92
CA ASN A 25 9.17 15.19 8.83
C ASN A 25 9.68 14.99 7.38
N SER A 26 9.23 15.79 6.42
CA SER A 26 9.74 15.79 5.05
C SER A 26 10.83 16.83 4.86
N GLU A 27 11.84 16.51 4.07
CA GLU A 27 12.84 17.45 3.57
C GLU A 27 12.37 18.20 2.32
N PHE A 28 11.41 17.60 1.58
CA PHE A 28 10.89 18.19 0.35
C PHE A 28 9.43 18.60 0.48
N GLU A 29 9.00 19.53 -0.34
CA GLU A 29 7.58 19.86 -0.47
C GLU A 29 6.86 18.79 -1.29
N HIS A 30 5.72 18.34 -0.78
CA HIS A 30 4.86 17.33 -1.38
C HIS A 30 3.45 17.87 -1.62
N GLU A 31 2.82 17.39 -2.70
CA GLU A 31 1.41 17.57 -2.94
C GLU A 31 0.64 16.48 -2.16
N ILE A 32 -0.25 16.86 -1.26
CA ILE A 32 -1.07 15.90 -0.49
C ILE A 32 -2.49 15.94 -1.03
N ILE A 33 -3.03 14.77 -1.42
CA ILE A 33 -4.35 14.64 -2.07
C ILE A 33 -5.14 13.51 -1.38
N PRO A 34 -5.83 13.78 -0.27
CA PRO A 34 -6.73 12.82 0.33
C PRO A 34 -7.94 12.52 -0.56
N HIS A 35 -8.43 11.29 -0.51
CA HIS A 35 -9.74 10.94 -1.02
C HIS A 35 -10.68 10.65 0.15
N ILE A 36 -11.75 11.42 0.24
CA ILE A 36 -12.79 11.27 1.27
C ILE A 36 -13.83 10.27 0.77
N ASN A 37 -13.92 9.13 1.45
CA ASN A 37 -15.04 8.22 1.32
C ASN A 37 -16.14 8.64 2.28
N GLU A 38 -17.31 9.07 1.77
CA GLU A 38 -18.46 9.60 2.53
C GLU A 38 -18.18 10.93 3.25
N GLY A 39 -17.34 10.94 4.30
CA GLY A 39 -16.89 12.16 4.97
C GLY A 39 -17.94 12.81 5.89
N THR A 40 -18.41 12.08 6.90
CA THR A 40 -19.41 12.60 7.88
C THR A 40 -18.80 13.10 9.19
N ASP A 41 -17.46 13.07 9.32
CA ASP A 41 -16.71 13.36 10.55
C ASP A 41 -16.01 14.73 10.56
N GLY A 42 -16.32 15.61 9.59
CA GLY A 42 -15.69 16.92 9.46
C GLY A 42 -14.36 16.92 8.68
N THR A 43 -14.02 15.80 8.04
CA THR A 43 -12.79 15.69 7.23
C THR A 43 -12.77 16.72 6.09
N GLU A 44 -13.89 16.94 5.41
CA GLU A 44 -13.97 17.91 4.30
C GLU A 44 -13.70 19.34 4.79
N ASP A 45 -14.35 19.77 5.86
CA ASP A 45 -14.16 21.10 6.45
C ASP A 45 -12.71 21.33 6.90
N TYR A 46 -12.09 20.30 7.48
CA TYR A 46 -10.68 20.35 7.84
C TYR A 46 -9.78 20.57 6.61
N LEU A 47 -9.96 19.81 5.54
CA LEU A 47 -9.14 19.95 4.33
C LEU A 47 -9.32 21.32 3.67
N ILE A 48 -10.56 21.83 3.62
CA ILE A 48 -10.87 23.19 3.15
C ILE A 48 -10.14 24.24 4.02
N SER A 49 -10.26 24.13 5.35
CA SER A 49 -9.62 25.07 6.28
C SER A 49 -8.10 25.12 6.18
N LYS A 50 -7.47 24.03 5.73
CA LYS A 50 -6.02 23.91 5.54
C LYS A 50 -5.57 24.12 4.09
N ASN A 51 -6.49 24.49 3.19
CA ASN A 51 -6.25 24.64 1.75
C ASN A 51 -5.54 23.41 1.14
N ILE A 52 -6.01 22.21 1.55
CA ILE A 52 -5.49 20.95 1.04
C ILE A 52 -6.41 20.46 -0.07
N LYS A 53 -5.83 20.18 -1.24
CA LYS A 53 -6.51 19.59 -2.40
C LYS A 53 -7.02 18.19 -2.05
N TYR A 54 -8.25 17.85 -2.42
CA TYR A 54 -8.85 16.55 -2.15
C TYR A 54 -9.80 16.09 -3.26
N THR A 55 -10.22 14.84 -3.17
CA THR A 55 -11.35 14.27 -3.92
C THR A 55 -12.34 13.64 -2.95
N ILE A 56 -13.60 13.52 -3.35
CA ILE A 56 -14.67 12.99 -2.49
C ILE A 56 -15.65 12.12 -3.28
N THR A 57 -16.20 11.11 -2.62
CA THR A 57 -17.39 10.37 -3.05
C THR A 57 -18.46 10.44 -1.95
N LYS A 58 -19.74 10.51 -2.36
CA LYS A 58 -20.89 10.53 -1.43
C LYS A 58 -21.22 9.16 -0.83
N TYR A 59 -20.44 8.16 -1.15
CA TYR A 59 -20.55 6.77 -0.71
C TYR A 59 -19.16 6.19 -0.48
N ASN A 60 -19.07 5.11 0.28
CA ASN A 60 -17.82 4.40 0.45
C ASN A 60 -17.44 3.67 -0.86
N SER A 61 -16.60 4.30 -1.66
CA SER A 61 -16.10 3.78 -2.93
C SER A 61 -14.97 2.74 -2.77
N GLY A 62 -14.52 2.51 -1.54
CA GLY A 62 -13.35 1.69 -1.24
C GLY A 62 -12.03 2.36 -1.64
N ILE A 63 -10.94 1.61 -1.49
CA ILE A 63 -9.58 2.12 -1.74
C ILE A 63 -9.36 2.37 -3.24
N CYS A 64 -9.72 1.41 -4.08
CA CYS A 64 -9.33 1.40 -5.50
C CYS A 64 -9.88 2.60 -6.27
N GLU A 65 -11.20 2.82 -6.24
CA GLU A 65 -11.84 3.95 -6.93
C GLU A 65 -11.35 5.28 -6.35
N GLY A 66 -11.29 5.39 -5.02
CA GLY A 66 -10.83 6.59 -4.34
C GLY A 66 -9.42 7.00 -4.74
N MET A 67 -8.51 6.03 -4.75
CA MET A 67 -7.11 6.29 -5.13
C MET A 67 -6.96 6.63 -6.61
N ASN A 68 -7.71 5.99 -7.49
CA ASN A 68 -7.72 6.34 -8.91
C ASN A 68 -8.23 7.78 -9.12
N LYS A 69 -9.23 8.24 -8.35
CA LYS A 69 -9.72 9.62 -8.38
C LYS A 69 -8.67 10.61 -7.87
N ALA A 70 -8.01 10.30 -6.75
CA ALA A 70 -6.95 11.14 -6.20
C ALA A 70 -5.75 11.23 -7.14
N ALA A 71 -5.31 10.10 -7.72
CA ALA A 71 -4.20 10.05 -8.67
C ALA A 71 -4.43 10.90 -9.94
N LYS A 72 -5.67 11.03 -10.40
CA LYS A 72 -6.03 11.93 -11.53
C LYS A 72 -5.77 13.41 -11.23
N LYS A 73 -5.72 13.78 -9.94
CA LYS A 73 -5.42 15.16 -9.49
C LYS A 73 -3.93 15.40 -9.26
N ALA A 74 -3.11 14.34 -9.28
CA ALA A 74 -1.67 14.43 -9.08
C ALA A 74 -1.00 15.27 -10.18
N THR A 75 -0.14 16.22 -9.77
CA THR A 75 0.58 17.11 -10.69
C THR A 75 2.06 16.80 -10.80
N THR A 76 2.62 16.00 -9.88
CA THR A 76 4.03 15.61 -9.89
C THR A 76 4.25 14.31 -10.68
N ASP A 77 5.52 14.02 -10.98
CA ASP A 77 5.91 12.83 -11.76
C ASP A 77 5.75 11.52 -10.97
N TYR A 78 5.68 11.57 -9.65
CA TYR A 78 5.60 10.40 -8.80
C TYR A 78 4.34 10.41 -7.94
N ILE A 79 3.63 9.29 -7.91
CA ILE A 79 2.49 9.04 -7.04
C ILE A 79 2.94 8.17 -5.87
N LEU A 80 2.77 8.67 -4.65
CA LEU A 80 2.95 7.92 -3.42
C LEU A 80 1.59 7.59 -2.81
N TYR A 81 1.26 6.31 -2.73
CA TYR A 81 0.08 5.84 -2.01
C TYR A 81 0.42 5.61 -0.53
N ALA A 82 -0.38 6.16 0.35
CA ALA A 82 -0.25 6.03 1.80
C ALA A 82 -1.60 5.78 2.47
N HIS A 83 -1.61 5.27 3.70
CA HIS A 83 -2.81 5.16 4.52
C HIS A 83 -2.98 6.37 5.44
N ASP A 84 -4.20 6.67 5.83
CA ASP A 84 -4.53 7.79 6.72
C ASP A 84 -4.10 7.56 8.17
N ASP A 85 -3.80 6.32 8.55
CA ASP A 85 -3.30 5.90 9.87
C ASP A 85 -1.78 5.64 9.90
N PHE A 86 -1.01 6.34 9.04
CA PHE A 86 0.44 6.38 9.08
C PHE A 86 0.96 7.61 9.80
N TYR A 87 2.08 7.45 10.52
CA TYR A 87 2.96 8.53 10.93
C TYR A 87 4.30 8.39 10.20
N PHE A 88 4.63 9.33 9.35
CA PHE A 88 5.88 9.34 8.60
C PHE A 88 7.05 9.76 9.48
N CYS A 89 8.08 8.93 9.60
CA CYS A 89 9.29 9.25 10.37
C CYS A 89 10.25 10.17 9.58
N PRO A 90 11.06 11.02 10.22
CA PRO A 90 12.01 11.88 9.52
C PRO A 90 12.92 11.13 8.55
N GLY A 91 13.18 11.71 7.37
CA GLY A 91 14.05 11.14 6.34
C GLY A 91 13.39 10.15 5.38
N TRP A 92 12.10 9.87 5.53
CA TRP A 92 11.36 8.93 4.69
C TRP A 92 11.41 9.30 3.20
N ASP A 93 11.24 10.58 2.88
CA ASP A 93 11.23 11.10 1.51
C ASP A 93 12.64 11.20 0.92
N THR A 94 13.63 11.51 1.75
CA THR A 94 15.04 11.51 1.37
C THR A 94 15.51 10.12 0.94
N GLU A 95 15.10 9.08 1.66
CA GLU A 95 15.45 7.69 1.30
C GLU A 95 14.78 7.24 0.01
N LEU A 96 13.50 7.62 -0.22
CA LEU A 96 12.84 7.38 -1.50
C LEU A 96 13.54 8.12 -2.65
N LYS A 97 13.87 9.40 -2.46
CA LYS A 97 14.56 10.21 -3.48
C LYS A 97 15.92 9.62 -3.85
N LYS A 98 16.73 9.25 -2.87
CA LYS A 98 18.03 8.60 -3.10
C LYS A 98 17.91 7.33 -3.92
N GLU A 99 16.92 6.49 -3.62
CA GLU A 99 16.73 5.23 -4.36
C GLU A 99 16.24 5.49 -5.79
N VAL A 100 15.32 6.45 -5.99
CA VAL A 100 14.88 6.88 -7.33
C VAL A 100 16.06 7.37 -8.17
N ASP A 101 16.91 8.23 -7.60
CA ASP A 101 18.09 8.74 -8.30
C ASP A 101 19.10 7.64 -8.65
N LYS A 102 19.26 6.68 -7.73
CA LYS A 102 20.13 5.51 -7.94
C LYS A 102 19.64 4.59 -9.04
N ILE A 103 18.34 4.36 -9.13
CA ILE A 103 17.72 3.53 -10.17
C ILE A 103 17.89 4.20 -11.55
N GLY A 104 17.69 5.51 -11.66
CA GLY A 104 17.92 6.30 -12.88
C GLY A 104 16.92 6.05 -14.01
N HIS A 105 15.83 5.33 -13.77
CA HIS A 105 14.70 5.13 -14.69
C HIS A 105 13.38 4.97 -13.92
N ASN A 106 12.24 4.94 -14.63
CA ASN A 106 10.91 5.00 -14.02
C ASN A 106 10.25 3.63 -13.78
N ASP A 107 10.82 2.53 -14.30
CA ASP A 107 10.22 1.19 -14.23
C ASP A 107 10.51 0.51 -12.88
N PHE A 108 9.90 1.00 -11.80
CA PHE A 108 10.04 0.47 -10.45
C PHE A 108 8.76 0.56 -9.63
N TYR A 109 8.71 -0.22 -8.56
CA TYR A 109 7.80 -0.11 -7.44
C TYR A 109 8.63 -0.07 -6.16
N LEU A 110 8.64 1.06 -5.47
CA LEU A 110 9.32 1.23 -4.20
C LEU A 110 8.30 1.30 -3.07
N SER A 111 8.57 0.68 -1.94
CA SER A 111 7.75 0.83 -0.74
C SER A 111 8.58 1.21 0.47
N GLY A 112 7.93 1.84 1.44
CA GLY A 112 8.51 2.05 2.77
C GLY A 112 8.38 0.80 3.65
N THR A 113 8.91 0.90 4.85
CA THR A 113 8.84 -0.12 5.89
C THR A 113 7.95 0.36 7.03
N MET A 114 6.97 -0.47 7.40
CA MET A 114 6.05 -0.16 8.48
C MET A 114 6.61 -0.63 9.82
N ILE A 115 6.69 0.30 10.78
CA ILE A 115 6.90 0.01 12.20
C ILE A 115 5.53 -0.30 12.80
N GLY A 116 5.35 -1.50 13.32
CA GLY A 116 4.11 -1.91 13.99
C GLY A 116 4.20 -1.89 15.52
N THR A 117 3.09 -2.18 16.16
CA THR A 117 3.00 -2.39 17.62
C THR A 117 3.25 -3.86 18.01
N THR A 118 3.23 -4.78 17.03
CA THR A 118 3.40 -6.22 17.21
C THR A 118 4.25 -6.81 16.08
N GLY A 119 5.11 -7.77 16.35
CA GLY A 119 6.00 -8.44 15.37
C GLY A 119 7.46 -8.53 15.87
N ILE A 120 8.40 -8.81 14.97
CA ILE A 120 9.81 -9.05 15.32
C ILE A 120 10.57 -7.73 15.59
N ASP A 121 10.35 -6.71 14.75
CA ASP A 121 10.94 -5.38 14.91
C ASP A 121 9.83 -4.37 15.21
N THR A 122 9.36 -4.38 16.47
CA THR A 122 8.27 -3.54 16.92
C THR A 122 8.75 -2.48 17.87
N LEU A 123 8.07 -1.36 17.80
CA LEU A 123 8.23 -0.29 18.76
C LEU A 123 6.86 0.01 19.38
N ASP A 124 6.70 -0.37 20.64
CA ASP A 124 5.50 -0.02 21.38
C ASP A 124 5.48 1.48 21.68
N CYS A 125 4.90 2.22 20.75
CA CYS A 125 4.66 3.66 20.86
C CYS A 125 3.18 3.99 21.08
N GLY A 126 2.38 3.03 21.52
CA GLY A 126 0.94 3.13 21.66
C GLY A 126 0.20 2.47 20.50
N THR A 127 -1.06 2.10 20.74
CA THR A 127 -1.92 1.36 19.80
C THR A 127 -2.96 2.23 19.12
N ASN A 128 -3.10 3.50 19.58
CA ASN A 128 -4.05 4.46 19.04
C ASN A 128 -3.58 5.90 19.35
N ILE A 129 -4.27 6.88 18.79
CA ILE A 129 -3.90 8.30 18.91
C ILE A 129 -3.86 8.81 20.34
N ASN A 130 -4.70 8.28 21.26
CA ASN A 130 -4.80 8.77 22.62
C ASN A 130 -3.61 8.35 23.49
N ASN A 131 -2.94 7.24 23.12
CA ASN A 131 -1.77 6.74 23.84
C ASN A 131 -0.49 6.74 22.96
N PHE A 132 -0.52 7.40 21.82
CA PHE A 132 0.65 7.50 20.92
C PHE A 132 1.75 8.35 21.54
N ASN A 133 2.93 7.77 21.65
CA ASN A 133 4.12 8.42 22.16
C ASN A 133 5.10 8.76 21.02
N GLU A 134 4.87 9.92 20.39
CA GLU A 134 5.69 10.44 19.28
C GLU A 134 7.16 10.55 19.69
N LYS A 135 7.43 11.07 20.91
CA LYS A 135 8.81 11.22 21.38
C LYS A 135 9.55 9.88 21.45
N LYS A 136 8.90 8.85 22.00
CA LYS A 136 9.46 7.49 22.07
C LYS A 136 9.73 6.92 20.68
N LEU A 137 8.83 7.18 19.70
CA LEU A 137 9.04 6.79 18.32
C LEU A 137 10.27 7.45 17.74
N LEU A 138 10.35 8.78 17.82
CA LEU A 138 11.44 9.57 17.24
C LEU A 138 12.81 9.29 17.89
N ASP A 139 12.87 8.98 19.19
CA ASP A 139 14.10 8.63 19.89
C ASP A 139 14.63 7.21 19.51
N ASN A 140 13.80 6.37 18.89
CA ASN A 140 14.12 4.94 18.73
C ASN A 140 13.93 4.35 17.31
N TYR A 141 13.18 4.98 16.39
CA TYR A 141 12.89 4.39 15.08
C TYR A 141 14.13 4.05 14.26
N GLN A 142 15.21 4.84 14.37
CA GLN A 142 16.46 4.60 13.65
C GLN A 142 17.29 3.43 14.22
N LYS A 143 16.97 2.96 15.43
CA LYS A 143 17.64 1.82 16.07
C LYS A 143 17.08 0.48 15.62
N LEU A 144 15.96 0.49 14.89
CA LEU A 144 15.35 -0.71 14.34
C LEU A 144 16.20 -1.24 13.19
N ASN A 145 16.46 -2.55 13.21
CA ASN A 145 17.37 -3.19 12.27
C ASN A 145 16.58 -3.82 11.10
N PHE A 146 16.06 -3.00 10.22
CA PHE A 146 15.44 -3.47 8.98
C PHE A 146 16.47 -3.63 7.86
N TYR A 147 16.16 -4.47 6.90
CA TYR A 147 16.88 -4.56 5.62
C TYR A 147 15.96 -4.17 4.46
N ASP A 148 16.54 -3.80 3.32
CA ASP A 148 15.76 -3.60 2.10
C ASP A 148 15.13 -4.91 1.66
N PHE A 149 13.82 -4.90 1.39
CA PHE A 149 13.05 -6.11 1.06
C PHE A 149 12.95 -6.35 -0.44
N GLN A 150 13.09 -7.59 -0.84
CA GLN A 150 12.78 -8.03 -2.20
C GLN A 150 11.26 -8.21 -2.36
N GLY A 151 10.71 -7.72 -3.46
CA GLY A 151 9.33 -8.04 -3.84
C GLY A 151 8.25 -7.49 -2.90
N SER A 152 8.42 -6.27 -2.42
CA SER A 152 7.42 -5.59 -1.58
C SER A 152 6.10 -5.36 -2.31
N THR A 153 5.00 -5.42 -1.58
CA THR A 153 3.63 -5.27 -2.12
C THR A 153 2.73 -4.40 -1.25
N TRP A 154 3.28 -3.55 -0.40
CA TRP A 154 2.50 -2.80 0.61
C TRP A 154 2.75 -1.30 0.57
N ALA A 155 1.84 -0.55 1.20
CA ALA A 155 1.98 0.89 1.42
C ALA A 155 2.97 1.21 2.58
N PRO A 156 3.57 2.43 2.62
CA PRO A 156 3.47 3.41 1.55
C PRO A 156 4.24 2.93 0.32
N HIS A 157 3.75 3.22 -0.88
CA HIS A 157 4.50 2.86 -2.08
C HIS A 157 4.56 4.01 -3.09
N LEU A 158 5.68 4.07 -3.81
CA LEU A 158 5.99 5.08 -4.82
C LEU A 158 6.06 4.44 -6.21
N ILE A 159 5.37 5.04 -7.17
CA ILE A 159 5.34 4.64 -8.57
C ILE A 159 5.44 5.91 -9.43
N HIS A 160 6.15 5.85 -10.56
CA HIS A 160 6.11 6.94 -11.54
C HIS A 160 4.71 7.05 -12.16
N LYS A 161 4.22 8.28 -12.36
CA LYS A 161 2.87 8.57 -12.85
C LYS A 161 2.57 7.95 -14.22
N ASP A 162 3.55 7.91 -15.12
CA ASP A 162 3.38 7.26 -16.42
C ASP A 162 3.17 5.76 -16.30
N ILE A 163 3.86 5.11 -15.36
CA ILE A 163 3.68 3.68 -15.08
C ILE A 163 2.30 3.45 -14.46
N TRP A 164 1.89 4.29 -13.49
CA TRP A 164 0.55 4.26 -12.92
C TRP A 164 -0.52 4.34 -14.01
N ASN A 165 -0.38 5.31 -14.93
CA ASN A 165 -1.32 5.50 -16.03
C ASN A 165 -1.30 4.32 -17.02
N ARG A 166 -0.12 3.80 -17.34
CA ARG A 166 0.06 2.64 -18.25
C ARG A 166 -0.68 1.40 -17.76
N VAL A 167 -0.68 1.17 -16.44
CA VAL A 167 -1.38 0.02 -15.85
C VAL A 167 -2.82 0.32 -15.43
N GLY A 168 -3.26 1.58 -15.54
CA GLY A 168 -4.62 2.02 -15.18
C GLY A 168 -4.88 2.08 -13.67
N GLY A 169 -3.85 2.35 -12.86
CA GLY A 169 -3.97 2.45 -11.40
C GLY A 169 -4.46 1.17 -10.73
N PHE A 170 -5.24 1.29 -9.65
CA PHE A 170 -5.87 0.14 -8.99
C PHE A 170 -7.07 -0.39 -9.78
N SER A 171 -7.30 -1.70 -9.70
CA SER A 171 -8.48 -2.35 -10.30
C SER A 171 -9.67 -2.29 -9.35
N GLU A 172 -10.74 -1.62 -9.75
CA GLU A 172 -11.89 -1.31 -8.89
C GLU A 172 -12.72 -2.55 -8.50
N GLU A 173 -12.58 -3.65 -9.23
CA GLU A 173 -13.18 -4.95 -8.89
C GLU A 173 -12.73 -5.51 -7.53
N PHE A 174 -11.61 -5.03 -7.00
CA PHE A 174 -11.10 -5.41 -5.68
C PHE A 174 -11.76 -4.65 -4.51
N TYR A 175 -12.90 -4.01 -4.75
CA TYR A 175 -13.66 -3.38 -3.66
C TYR A 175 -13.86 -4.32 -2.45
N PRO A 176 -13.64 -3.86 -1.21
CA PRO A 176 -13.26 -2.51 -0.77
C PRO A 176 -11.75 -2.19 -0.83
N GLY A 177 -10.86 -3.14 -1.21
CA GLY A 177 -9.43 -2.90 -1.39
C GLY A 177 -8.53 -4.12 -1.19
N THR A 178 -8.99 -5.17 -0.51
CA THR A 178 -8.14 -6.34 -0.23
C THR A 178 -7.74 -7.07 -1.51
N GLY A 179 -6.43 -7.25 -1.71
CA GLY A 179 -5.89 -7.89 -2.91
C GLY A 179 -5.53 -6.92 -4.03
N SER A 180 -5.83 -5.61 -3.88
CA SER A 180 -5.52 -4.58 -4.88
C SER A 180 -4.02 -4.32 -5.05
N ASP A 181 -3.24 -4.33 -3.96
CA ASP A 181 -1.80 -4.13 -4.04
C ASP A 181 -1.09 -5.24 -4.84
N PRO A 182 -1.29 -6.55 -4.55
CA PRO A 182 -0.72 -7.59 -5.39
C PRO A 182 -1.27 -7.58 -6.83
N ASP A 183 -2.50 -7.15 -7.06
CA ASP A 183 -3.03 -6.97 -8.43
C ASP A 183 -2.28 -5.85 -9.18
N LEU A 184 -2.07 -4.72 -8.53
CA LEU A 184 -1.27 -3.63 -9.07
C LEU A 184 0.15 -4.10 -9.40
N ASN A 185 0.80 -4.83 -8.47
CA ASN A 185 2.13 -5.41 -8.71
C ASN A 185 2.14 -6.41 -9.89
N MET A 186 1.08 -7.20 -10.06
CA MET A 186 0.98 -8.11 -11.22
C MET A 186 0.82 -7.33 -12.53
N LYS A 187 0.04 -6.24 -12.55
CA LYS A 187 -0.07 -5.36 -13.73
C LYS A 187 1.29 -4.72 -14.05
N LEU A 188 2.01 -4.25 -13.05
CA LEU A 188 3.37 -3.73 -13.20
C LEU A 188 4.33 -4.79 -13.75
N TRP A 189 4.28 -6.01 -13.22
CA TRP A 189 5.05 -7.14 -13.75
C TRP A 189 4.78 -7.39 -15.23
N LYS A 190 3.51 -7.35 -15.63
CA LYS A 190 3.08 -7.55 -17.03
C LYS A 190 3.55 -6.44 -17.97
N THR A 191 3.84 -5.25 -17.45
CA THR A 191 4.45 -4.14 -18.21
C THR A 191 5.97 -4.08 -18.10
N ASN A 192 6.59 -5.19 -17.68
CA ASN A 192 8.04 -5.38 -17.58
C ASN A 192 8.72 -4.60 -16.44
N VAL A 193 8.00 -4.13 -15.44
CA VAL A 193 8.62 -3.66 -14.18
C VAL A 193 9.25 -4.86 -13.47
N ARG A 194 10.50 -4.72 -13.04
CA ARG A 194 11.27 -5.79 -12.36
C ARG A 194 11.91 -5.36 -11.05
N ILE A 195 11.89 -4.07 -10.74
CA ILE A 195 12.32 -3.55 -9.43
C ILE A 195 11.09 -3.43 -8.54
N PHE A 196 10.99 -4.31 -7.56
CA PHE A 196 9.99 -4.28 -6.48
C PHE A 196 10.76 -4.30 -5.17
N LYS A 197 10.99 -3.14 -4.57
CA LYS A 197 11.91 -2.99 -3.44
C LYS A 197 11.25 -2.25 -2.28
N GLY A 198 11.28 -2.85 -1.09
CA GLY A 198 10.96 -2.17 0.16
C GLY A 198 12.21 -1.56 0.79
N LEU A 199 12.14 -0.28 1.15
CA LEU A 199 13.27 0.46 1.70
C LEU A 199 13.28 0.39 3.22
N ALA A 200 14.36 -0.16 3.78
CA ALA A 200 14.56 -0.32 5.22
C ALA A 200 14.49 0.99 6.00
N LYS A 201 14.94 2.09 5.39
CA LYS A 201 15.04 3.40 6.05
C LYS A 201 13.92 4.38 5.71
N CYS A 202 13.05 4.04 4.76
CA CYS A 202 11.82 4.79 4.52
C CYS A 202 10.75 4.32 5.52
N LEU A 203 10.76 4.88 6.72
CA LEU A 203 10.01 4.38 7.86
C LEU A 203 8.71 5.13 8.11
N VAL A 204 7.64 4.39 8.34
CA VAL A 204 6.35 4.90 8.81
C VAL A 204 5.87 4.08 10.01
N PHE A 205 5.34 4.75 11.03
CA PHE A 205 4.62 4.04 12.10
C PHE A 205 3.17 3.84 11.68
N HIS A 206 2.66 2.61 11.81
CA HIS A 206 1.33 2.24 11.41
C HIS A 206 0.47 1.89 12.62
N PHE A 207 -0.60 2.64 12.85
CA PHE A 207 -1.51 2.43 13.98
C PHE A 207 -2.33 1.13 13.87
N GLY A 208 -2.25 0.43 12.76
CA GLY A 208 -2.76 -0.93 12.64
C GLY A 208 -4.15 -1.07 12.05
N SER A 209 -4.44 -0.36 10.97
CA SER A 209 -5.72 -0.49 10.23
C SER A 209 -6.93 -0.14 11.12
N VAL A 210 -6.89 1.02 11.74
CA VAL A 210 -7.86 1.49 12.74
C VAL A 210 -9.30 1.41 12.23
N VAL A 211 -9.54 1.83 10.99
CA VAL A 211 -10.89 1.80 10.38
C VAL A 211 -11.47 0.39 10.31
N THR A 212 -10.65 -0.60 10.00
CA THR A 212 -11.09 -2.00 9.83
C THR A 212 -11.12 -2.82 11.12
N ARG A 213 -10.92 -2.18 12.29
CA ARG A 213 -10.90 -2.83 13.60
C ARG A 213 -11.79 -2.14 14.63
N ARG A 214 -12.68 -1.22 14.21
CA ARG A 214 -13.53 -0.44 15.12
C ARG A 214 -14.51 -1.32 15.90
N ASN A 215 -14.99 -2.41 15.28
CA ASN A 215 -15.92 -3.34 15.90
C ASN A 215 -15.82 -4.75 15.31
N ASN A 216 -16.58 -5.71 15.85
CA ASN A 216 -16.58 -7.10 15.36
C ASN A 216 -17.10 -7.24 13.94
N ASP A 217 -18.01 -6.39 13.51
CA ASP A 217 -18.55 -6.41 12.14
C ASP A 217 -17.48 -5.99 11.13
N ASP A 218 -16.64 -4.99 11.47
CA ASP A 218 -15.51 -4.58 10.62
C ASP A 218 -14.49 -5.71 10.45
N ILE A 219 -14.22 -6.50 11.50
CA ILE A 219 -13.35 -7.68 11.43
C ILE A 219 -13.92 -8.73 10.48
N LYS A 220 -15.24 -8.98 10.55
CA LYS A 220 -15.93 -9.92 9.67
C LYS A 220 -15.86 -9.44 8.22
N ILE A 221 -16.17 -8.17 7.96
CA ILE A 221 -16.08 -7.53 6.64
C ILE A 221 -14.65 -7.66 6.09
N LYS A 222 -13.63 -7.42 6.90
CA LYS A 222 -12.21 -7.58 6.50
C LYS A 222 -11.88 -9.00 6.07
N THR A 223 -12.36 -10.00 6.81
CA THR A 223 -12.13 -11.42 6.51
C THR A 223 -12.83 -11.82 5.21
N GLU A 224 -14.08 -11.42 5.04
CA GLU A 224 -14.87 -11.69 3.82
C GLU A 224 -14.25 -11.00 2.61
N SER A 225 -13.84 -9.74 2.75
CA SER A 225 -13.11 -8.98 1.71
C SER A 225 -11.79 -9.66 1.33
N GLY A 226 -11.03 -10.17 2.30
CA GLY A 226 -9.79 -10.91 2.06
C GLY A 226 -10.03 -12.16 1.22
N ASN A 227 -11.05 -12.94 1.56
CA ASN A 227 -11.44 -14.12 0.80
C ASN A 227 -11.91 -13.76 -0.61
N LYS A 228 -12.69 -12.68 -0.76
CA LYS A 228 -13.15 -12.16 -2.05
C LYS A 228 -11.96 -11.70 -2.91
N GLY A 229 -11.05 -10.90 -2.37
CA GLY A 229 -9.88 -10.39 -3.09
C GLY A 229 -8.96 -11.50 -3.59
N ASN A 230 -8.71 -12.53 -2.75
CA ASN A 230 -7.94 -13.71 -3.16
C ASN A 230 -8.58 -14.47 -4.33
N LYS A 231 -9.93 -14.60 -4.35
CA LYS A 231 -10.66 -15.23 -5.45
C LYS A 231 -10.61 -14.41 -6.73
N ILE A 232 -10.82 -13.09 -6.63
CA ILE A 232 -10.73 -12.17 -7.78
C ILE A 232 -9.32 -12.27 -8.39
N PHE A 233 -8.27 -12.21 -7.57
CA PHE A 233 -6.90 -12.34 -8.06
C PHE A 233 -6.66 -13.66 -8.76
N LEU A 234 -7.12 -14.79 -8.18
CA LEU A 234 -6.99 -16.11 -8.78
C LEU A 234 -7.74 -16.22 -10.11
N LEU A 235 -8.98 -15.72 -10.19
CA LEU A 235 -9.78 -15.76 -11.42
C LEU A 235 -9.19 -14.87 -12.51
N LYS A 236 -8.64 -13.72 -12.15
CA LYS A 236 -8.03 -12.77 -13.09
C LYS A 236 -6.70 -13.26 -13.65
N TRP A 237 -5.84 -13.82 -12.80
CA TRP A 237 -4.45 -14.13 -13.16
C TRP A 237 -4.14 -15.62 -13.28
N GLY A 238 -5.05 -16.51 -12.90
CA GLY A 238 -4.87 -17.97 -12.95
C GLY A 238 -3.90 -18.52 -11.90
N ILE A 239 -3.41 -17.68 -10.99
CA ILE A 239 -2.49 -18.03 -9.90
C ILE A 239 -2.91 -17.34 -8.60
N THR A 240 -2.51 -17.89 -7.44
CA THR A 240 -2.79 -17.27 -6.14
C THR A 240 -1.81 -16.12 -5.85
N ILE A 241 -2.21 -15.18 -4.99
CA ILE A 241 -1.31 -14.12 -4.46
C ILE A 241 -0.06 -14.73 -3.84
N LYS A 242 -0.20 -15.84 -3.09
CA LYS A 242 0.94 -16.56 -2.48
C LYS A 242 1.91 -17.10 -3.54
N PHE A 243 1.38 -17.64 -4.65
CA PHE A 243 2.20 -18.09 -5.77
C PHE A 243 2.97 -16.94 -6.41
N PHE A 244 2.29 -15.82 -6.68
CA PHE A 244 2.89 -14.61 -7.24
C PHE A 244 4.01 -14.08 -6.35
N LYS A 245 3.72 -13.86 -5.06
CA LYS A 245 4.73 -13.39 -4.09
C LYS A 245 5.95 -14.32 -4.03
N LYS A 246 5.73 -15.63 -3.99
CA LYS A 246 6.82 -16.61 -3.87
C LYS A 246 7.70 -16.73 -5.11
N PHE A 247 7.11 -16.85 -6.30
CA PHE A 247 7.86 -17.22 -7.50
C PHE A 247 8.23 -16.02 -8.39
N TYR A 248 7.37 -15.01 -8.45
CA TYR A 248 7.61 -13.81 -9.26
C TYR A 248 8.36 -12.76 -8.44
N LEU A 249 7.79 -12.33 -7.34
CA LEU A 249 8.35 -11.25 -6.53
C LEU A 249 9.47 -11.70 -5.60
N ARG A 250 9.55 -13.00 -5.26
CA ARG A 250 10.54 -13.53 -4.29
C ARG A 250 10.51 -12.76 -2.98
N SER A 251 9.28 -12.47 -2.49
CA SER A 251 9.06 -11.66 -1.30
C SER A 251 9.65 -12.29 -0.04
N ASP A 252 9.79 -11.48 1.00
CA ASP A 252 10.21 -11.89 2.36
C ASP A 252 11.70 -12.30 2.48
N ILE A 253 12.54 -11.83 1.56
CA ILE A 253 14.00 -11.94 1.64
C ILE A 253 14.65 -10.57 1.50
N PRO A 254 15.92 -10.39 1.91
CA PRO A 254 16.67 -9.17 1.62
C PRO A 254 16.72 -8.88 0.12
N TYR A 255 16.71 -7.60 -0.24
CA TYR A 255 16.81 -7.18 -1.63
C TYR A 255 18.15 -7.59 -2.23
N VAL A 256 18.10 -8.27 -3.36
CA VAL A 256 19.29 -8.77 -4.07
C VAL A 256 19.52 -7.99 -5.35
N SER A 257 18.51 -7.93 -6.22
CA SER A 257 18.63 -7.31 -7.55
C SER A 257 17.25 -7.19 -8.22
N GLU A 258 17.23 -6.67 -9.42
CA GLU A 258 16.06 -6.75 -10.29
C GLU A 258 15.59 -8.20 -10.45
N LEU A 259 14.27 -8.36 -10.49
CA LEU A 259 13.64 -9.65 -10.62
C LEU A 259 13.74 -10.16 -12.07
N THR A 260 13.88 -11.45 -12.21
CA THR A 260 13.87 -12.17 -13.50
C THR A 260 12.65 -13.08 -13.57
N GLU A 261 12.29 -13.54 -14.76
CA GLU A 261 11.23 -14.54 -14.93
C GLU A 261 11.42 -15.74 -14.00
N PRO A 262 10.33 -16.29 -13.45
CA PRO A 262 10.41 -17.43 -12.54
C PRO A 262 11.06 -18.66 -13.18
N LYS A 263 12.01 -19.28 -12.47
CA LYS A 263 12.55 -20.57 -12.88
C LYS A 263 11.47 -21.65 -12.74
N LYS A 264 11.15 -22.35 -13.81
CA LYS A 264 10.13 -23.42 -13.86
C LYS A 264 10.65 -24.74 -13.27
N ALA A 265 11.17 -24.70 -12.05
CA ALA A 265 11.61 -25.88 -11.31
C ALA A 265 10.41 -26.74 -10.84
N MET A 266 10.64 -27.93 -10.34
CA MET A 266 9.60 -28.88 -9.92
C MET A 266 8.60 -28.27 -8.91
N ASN A 267 9.10 -27.53 -7.93
CA ASN A 267 8.26 -26.85 -6.92
C ASN A 267 7.36 -25.75 -7.53
N TYR A 268 7.83 -25.05 -8.56
CA TYR A 268 7.04 -24.09 -9.32
C TYR A 268 5.90 -24.80 -10.06
N LEU A 269 6.22 -25.88 -10.80
CA LEU A 269 5.26 -26.65 -11.58
C LEU A 269 4.18 -27.27 -10.69
N PHE A 270 4.57 -27.90 -9.58
CA PHE A 270 3.61 -28.44 -8.60
C PHE A 270 2.69 -27.36 -8.04
N SER A 271 3.24 -26.22 -7.60
CA SER A 271 2.46 -25.11 -7.09
C SER A 271 1.53 -24.50 -8.15
N LEU A 272 1.95 -24.49 -9.42
CA LEU A 272 1.11 -24.03 -10.53
C LEU A 272 -0.08 -24.98 -10.79
N ILE A 273 0.13 -26.30 -10.68
CA ILE A 273 -0.96 -27.29 -10.76
C ILE A 273 -1.98 -27.04 -9.66
N LEU A 274 -1.53 -26.81 -8.42
CA LEU A 274 -2.44 -26.47 -7.32
C LEU A 274 -3.23 -25.18 -7.57
N CYS A 275 -2.59 -24.16 -8.16
CA CYS A 275 -3.29 -22.94 -8.57
C CYS A 275 -4.37 -23.24 -9.62
N LYS A 276 -4.10 -24.10 -10.60
CA LYS A 276 -5.08 -24.49 -11.62
C LYS A 276 -6.27 -25.26 -11.04
N ILE A 277 -6.02 -26.18 -10.10
CA ILE A 277 -7.09 -26.90 -9.39
C ILE A 277 -7.97 -25.90 -8.63
N ASN A 278 -7.35 -24.99 -7.85
CA ASN A 278 -8.09 -23.96 -7.13
C ASN A 278 -8.86 -23.01 -8.06
N TYR A 279 -8.30 -22.66 -9.20
CA TYR A 279 -8.97 -21.84 -10.22
C TYR A 279 -10.24 -22.52 -10.73
N LEU A 280 -10.16 -23.80 -11.10
CA LEU A 280 -11.31 -24.58 -11.56
C LEU A 280 -12.37 -24.71 -10.45
N TYR A 281 -11.94 -24.99 -9.23
CA TYR A 281 -12.83 -25.04 -8.06
C TYR A 281 -13.58 -23.73 -7.88
N VAL A 282 -12.90 -22.58 -7.84
CA VAL A 282 -13.53 -21.27 -7.65
C VAL A 282 -14.43 -20.93 -8.82
N LYS A 283 -14.00 -21.21 -10.04
CA LYS A 283 -14.75 -20.87 -11.27
C LYS A 283 -16.04 -21.68 -11.43
N TYR A 284 -16.01 -22.99 -11.17
CA TYR A 284 -17.10 -23.89 -11.51
C TYR A 284 -17.91 -24.37 -10.31
N ILE A 285 -17.33 -24.47 -9.14
CA ILE A 285 -18.04 -25.00 -7.95
C ILE A 285 -18.55 -23.86 -7.07
N TYR A 286 -17.75 -22.81 -6.89
CA TYR A 286 -18.11 -21.72 -5.98
C TYR A 286 -19.10 -20.72 -6.60
N ASN A 287 -19.07 -20.50 -7.93
CA ASN A 287 -20.02 -19.60 -8.62
C ASN A 287 -21.40 -20.23 -8.85
N PHE A 288 -21.62 -21.49 -8.48
CA PHE A 288 -22.94 -22.16 -8.56
C PHE A 288 -23.67 -22.18 -7.21
N LYS A 289 -23.15 -21.51 -6.17
CA LYS A 289 -23.82 -21.28 -4.90
C LYS A 289 -24.08 -19.79 -4.69
#